data_c10dc10de3dc5ee497ddd79c839753e3
#
_entry.id   c10dc10de3dc5ee497ddd79c839753e3
#
_cell.length_a   1.000
_cell.length_b   1.000
_cell.length_c   1.000
_cell.angle_alpha   90.00
_cell.angle_beta   90.00
_cell.angle_gamma   90.00
#
_symmetry.space_group_name_H-M   'P 1'
#
loop_
_entity.id
_entity.type
_entity.pdbx_description
1 polymer ?
#
loop_
_entity_poly.entity_id
_entity_poly.type
_entity_poly.pdbx_seq_one_letter_code
_entity_poly.pdbx_strand_id
1 'polypeptide(L)'
;MQMLPSLTPEMLVPRLGEYLVENRYITAEQLQFALQAQSDRKKNGESVLLGRVILDLGYIDQNRLDQAITEQILRLRNALQESNQQLEDRVRQRTLELQNAMEELSRVGKAKTAFISNISHELRTPLTHLKGYLPLMLEEALGSISEDQKSALVAMLNASNRLEKLIDDLILFANMDRGVTSILIKTVNVRDLCIDALSQMQSKAKEKEITISVKYPDDSILMFADYQKISWVIRELLENAIKFTDAGGRIVLGFIPEGASVRIFVRDTGIGIPHDRIQEVFEPFHQLDGSSTRKFKGVGLGLALVKQIIDAHESTVDVDSLQGKGSTFSFCLKAVNP
;
A
#
# COMPACT_ATOMS: atom_id res chain seq x y z
N MET A 1 -13.45 -19.64 6.61
CA MET A 1 -12.62 -19.89 7.82
C MET A 1 -13.56 -19.80 9.02
N GLN A 2 -14.12 -20.94 9.47
CA GLN A 2 -15.02 -20.98 10.63
C GLN A 2 -14.18 -20.70 11.88
N MET A 3 -14.50 -19.63 12.60
CA MET A 3 -13.99 -19.40 13.94
C MET A 3 -14.49 -20.53 14.83
N LEU A 4 -13.60 -21.41 15.27
CA LEU A 4 -13.89 -22.31 16.38
C LEU A 4 -14.18 -21.44 17.62
N PRO A 5 -15.27 -21.72 18.35
CA PRO A 5 -15.57 -20.96 19.56
C PRO A 5 -14.38 -21.06 20.52
N SER A 6 -13.99 -19.94 21.09
CA SER A 6 -12.97 -19.89 22.14
C SER A 6 -13.48 -20.75 23.32
N LEU A 7 -12.80 -21.87 23.55
CA LEU A 7 -13.05 -22.70 24.73
C LEU A 7 -12.76 -21.85 25.98
N THR A 8 -13.79 -21.43 26.67
CA THR A 8 -13.62 -20.80 27.99
C THR A 8 -13.30 -21.88 29.02
N PRO A 9 -12.53 -21.57 30.11
CA PRO A 9 -12.23 -22.53 31.16
C PRO A 9 -13.48 -23.15 31.75
N GLU A 10 -14.63 -22.46 31.74
CA GLU A 10 -15.93 -22.92 32.18
C GLU A 10 -16.53 -24.04 31.32
N MET A 11 -16.09 -24.18 30.07
CA MET A 11 -16.50 -25.26 29.14
C MET A 11 -15.71 -26.56 29.39
N LEU A 12 -14.54 -26.46 30.01
CA LEU A 12 -13.63 -27.59 30.22
C LEU A 12 -13.80 -28.31 31.55
N VAL A 13 -14.48 -27.68 32.53
CA VAL A 13 -14.67 -28.23 33.86
C VAL A 13 -16.09 -27.96 34.37
N PRO A 14 -16.81 -28.97 34.83
CA PRO A 14 -18.17 -28.81 35.34
C PRO A 14 -18.22 -27.79 36.51
N ARG A 15 -19.32 -27.05 36.61
CA ARG A 15 -19.55 -26.14 37.74
C ARG A 15 -19.57 -26.92 39.06
N LEU A 16 -19.21 -26.28 40.17
CA LEU A 16 -19.10 -26.94 41.48
C LEU A 16 -20.31 -27.83 41.80
N GLY A 17 -21.52 -27.39 41.53
CA GLY A 17 -22.73 -28.18 41.72
C GLY A 17 -22.77 -29.45 40.87
N GLU A 18 -22.46 -29.36 39.60
CA GLU A 18 -22.38 -30.49 38.68
C GLU A 18 -21.26 -31.46 39.06
N TYR A 19 -20.09 -30.90 39.47
CA TYR A 19 -18.97 -31.68 39.99
C TYR A 19 -19.35 -32.50 41.22
N LEU A 20 -20.08 -31.91 42.18
CA LEU A 20 -20.56 -32.59 43.37
C LEU A 20 -21.54 -33.73 43.07
N VAL A 21 -22.37 -33.59 42.04
CA VAL A 21 -23.27 -34.64 41.58
C VAL A 21 -22.52 -35.77 40.85
N GLU A 22 -21.63 -35.43 39.89
CA GLU A 22 -20.83 -36.40 39.13
C GLU A 22 -19.97 -37.28 40.03
N ASN A 23 -19.41 -36.69 41.09
CA ASN A 23 -18.58 -37.43 42.05
C ASN A 23 -19.36 -38.02 43.23
N ARG A 24 -20.72 -38.00 43.18
CA ARG A 24 -21.63 -38.60 44.16
C ARG A 24 -21.52 -38.03 45.58
N TYR A 25 -21.09 -36.77 45.70
CA TYR A 25 -21.11 -36.06 46.95
C TYR A 25 -22.54 -35.67 47.36
N ILE A 26 -23.37 -35.32 46.35
CA ILE A 26 -24.80 -35.03 46.48
C ILE A 26 -25.59 -35.64 45.31
N THR A 27 -26.91 -35.78 45.46
CA THR A 27 -27.77 -36.20 44.34
C THR A 27 -28.18 -35.02 43.45
N ALA A 28 -28.63 -35.30 42.22
CA ALA A 28 -29.15 -34.27 41.33
C ALA A 28 -30.34 -33.52 41.93
N GLU A 29 -31.21 -34.24 42.64
CA GLU A 29 -32.38 -33.66 43.35
C GLU A 29 -31.94 -32.70 44.49
N GLN A 30 -30.90 -33.07 45.23
CA GLN A 30 -30.32 -32.22 46.28
C GLN A 30 -29.68 -30.97 45.71
N LEU A 31 -29.01 -31.08 44.55
CA LEU A 31 -28.46 -29.91 43.84
C LEU A 31 -29.57 -28.96 43.39
N GLN A 32 -30.64 -29.50 42.78
CA GLN A 32 -31.76 -28.69 42.33
C GLN A 32 -32.43 -27.94 43.49
N PHE A 33 -32.63 -28.60 44.62
CA PHE A 33 -33.18 -27.97 45.84
C PHE A 33 -32.24 -26.90 46.39
N ALA A 34 -30.95 -27.15 46.42
CA ALA A 34 -29.96 -26.18 46.91
C ALA A 34 -29.90 -24.93 46.00
N LEU A 35 -29.99 -25.10 44.67
CA LEU A 35 -30.08 -23.99 43.73
C LEU A 35 -31.34 -23.16 43.88
N GLN A 36 -32.49 -23.81 44.14
CA GLN A 36 -33.75 -23.12 44.45
C GLN A 36 -33.62 -22.31 45.73
N ALA A 37 -33.11 -22.92 46.81
CA ALA A 37 -32.89 -22.27 48.09
C ALA A 37 -31.90 -21.07 47.97
N GLN A 38 -30.84 -21.19 47.14
CA GLN A 38 -29.94 -20.10 46.86
C GLN A 38 -30.65 -18.93 46.16
N SER A 39 -31.48 -19.27 45.12
CA SER A 39 -32.26 -18.27 44.39
C SER A 39 -33.22 -17.51 45.29
N ASP A 40 -33.89 -18.19 46.24
CA ASP A 40 -34.85 -17.60 47.12
C ASP A 40 -34.16 -16.70 48.21
N ARG A 41 -33.01 -17.10 48.73
CA ARG A 41 -32.15 -16.25 49.58
C ARG A 41 -31.68 -15.01 48.85
N LYS A 42 -31.28 -15.15 47.58
CA LYS A 42 -30.85 -14.01 46.73
C LYS A 42 -31.99 -13.00 46.51
N LYS A 43 -33.25 -13.47 46.34
CA LYS A 43 -34.42 -12.57 46.23
C LYS A 43 -34.68 -11.78 47.54
N ASN A 44 -34.28 -12.35 48.65
CA ASN A 44 -34.39 -11.70 49.97
C ASN A 44 -33.19 -10.80 50.31
N GLY A 45 -32.28 -10.57 49.35
CA GLY A 45 -31.14 -9.67 49.53
C GLY A 45 -29.87 -10.32 50.09
N GLU A 46 -29.87 -11.64 50.32
CA GLU A 46 -28.72 -12.38 50.83
C GLU A 46 -27.91 -12.97 49.69
N SER A 47 -26.63 -12.56 49.51
CA SER A 47 -25.72 -13.17 48.57
C SER A 47 -24.98 -14.34 49.21
N VAL A 48 -25.50 -15.57 49.03
CA VAL A 48 -24.91 -16.78 49.61
C VAL A 48 -24.35 -17.68 48.50
N LEU A 49 -23.14 -18.20 48.71
CA LEU A 49 -22.51 -19.16 47.79
C LEU A 49 -23.22 -20.53 47.87
N LEU A 50 -23.31 -21.23 46.74
CA LEU A 50 -23.95 -22.54 46.64
C LEU A 50 -23.38 -23.55 47.67
N GLY A 51 -22.06 -23.60 47.83
CA GLY A 51 -21.43 -24.45 48.85
C GLY A 51 -21.93 -24.22 50.24
N ARG A 52 -22.19 -22.96 50.67
CA ARG A 52 -22.76 -22.63 51.98
C ARG A 52 -24.18 -23.10 52.11
N VAL A 53 -24.98 -22.95 51.07
CA VAL A 53 -26.37 -23.44 51.08
C VAL A 53 -26.41 -24.96 51.22
N ILE A 54 -25.55 -25.70 50.54
CA ILE A 54 -25.45 -27.16 50.60
C ILE A 54 -25.06 -27.62 52.01
N LEU A 55 -24.13 -26.89 52.71
CA LEU A 55 -23.76 -27.13 54.09
C LEU A 55 -24.92 -26.86 55.05
N ASP A 56 -25.58 -25.70 54.91
CA ASP A 56 -26.72 -25.32 55.75
C ASP A 56 -27.89 -26.31 55.65
N LEU A 57 -28.07 -26.94 54.49
CA LEU A 57 -29.07 -27.98 54.25
C LEU A 57 -28.60 -29.36 54.74
N GLY A 58 -27.38 -29.50 55.24
CA GLY A 58 -26.83 -30.74 55.74
C GLY A 58 -26.60 -31.86 54.74
N TYR A 59 -26.52 -31.50 53.42
CA TYR A 59 -26.32 -32.50 52.35
C TYR A 59 -24.88 -32.98 52.28
N ILE A 60 -23.90 -32.20 52.79
CA ILE A 60 -22.48 -32.51 52.82
C ILE A 60 -21.87 -31.88 54.09
N ASP A 61 -20.85 -32.48 54.66
CA ASP A 61 -20.05 -31.87 55.71
C ASP A 61 -18.95 -30.96 55.18
N GLN A 62 -18.41 -30.09 56.05
CA GLN A 62 -17.38 -29.09 55.70
C GLN A 62 -16.12 -29.77 55.09
N ASN A 63 -15.67 -30.87 55.69
CA ASN A 63 -14.44 -31.54 55.24
C ASN A 63 -14.61 -32.09 53.83
N ARG A 64 -15.75 -32.71 53.51
CA ARG A 64 -16.06 -33.24 52.19
C ARG A 64 -16.23 -32.13 51.15
N LEU A 65 -16.84 -31.00 51.52
CA LEU A 65 -16.95 -29.85 50.63
C LEU A 65 -15.58 -29.27 50.29
N ASP A 66 -14.72 -29.08 51.31
CA ASP A 66 -13.36 -28.56 51.12
C ASP A 66 -12.52 -29.50 50.28
N GLN A 67 -12.66 -30.84 50.46
CA GLN A 67 -12.04 -31.82 49.60
C GLN A 67 -12.50 -31.68 48.14
N ALA A 68 -13.81 -31.64 47.91
CA ALA A 68 -14.40 -31.51 46.58
C ALA A 68 -13.95 -30.23 45.88
N ILE A 69 -13.90 -29.11 46.58
CA ILE A 69 -13.42 -27.82 46.08
C ILE A 69 -11.93 -27.92 45.69
N THR A 70 -11.11 -28.55 46.57
CA THR A 70 -9.69 -28.71 46.31
C THR A 70 -9.44 -29.57 45.06
N GLU A 71 -10.14 -30.68 44.92
CA GLU A 71 -10.07 -31.56 43.78
C GLU A 71 -10.49 -30.82 42.46
N GLN A 72 -11.57 -30.04 42.55
CA GLN A 72 -12.02 -29.26 41.40
C GLN A 72 -11.01 -28.17 41.02
N ILE A 73 -10.42 -27.47 41.96
CA ILE A 73 -9.35 -26.48 41.69
C ILE A 73 -8.15 -27.14 41.03
N LEU A 74 -7.73 -28.33 41.48
CA LEU A 74 -6.62 -29.05 40.84
C LEU A 74 -6.95 -29.45 39.41
N ARG A 75 -8.18 -29.95 39.14
CA ARG A 75 -8.63 -30.28 37.78
C ARG A 75 -8.62 -29.03 36.87
N LEU A 76 -9.17 -27.92 37.37
CA LEU A 76 -9.22 -26.66 36.65
C LEU A 76 -7.81 -26.16 36.27
N ARG A 77 -6.90 -26.21 37.26
CA ARG A 77 -5.50 -25.84 37.08
C ARG A 77 -4.82 -26.68 36.03
N ASN A 78 -4.99 -28.00 36.06
CA ASN A 78 -4.37 -28.90 35.08
C ASN A 78 -4.94 -28.64 33.69
N ALA A 79 -6.25 -28.53 33.52
CA ALA A 79 -6.89 -28.23 32.25
C ALA A 79 -6.42 -26.86 31.65
N LEU A 80 -6.28 -25.86 32.52
CA LEU A 80 -5.76 -24.54 32.14
C LEU A 80 -4.29 -24.65 31.70
N GLN A 81 -3.48 -25.41 32.44
CA GLN A 81 -2.07 -25.61 32.11
C GLN A 81 -1.88 -26.34 30.76
N GLU A 82 -2.67 -27.38 30.51
CA GLU A 82 -2.67 -28.09 29.21
C GLU A 82 -3.12 -27.16 28.07
N SER A 83 -4.18 -26.38 28.28
CA SER A 83 -4.66 -25.43 27.30
C SER A 83 -3.62 -24.33 26.97
N ASN A 84 -2.95 -23.81 27.99
CA ASN A 84 -1.87 -22.83 27.81
C ASN A 84 -0.70 -23.44 27.04
N GLN A 85 -0.28 -24.66 27.36
CA GLN A 85 0.80 -25.34 26.65
C GLN A 85 0.45 -25.53 25.17
N GLN A 86 -0.77 -25.99 24.86
CA GLN A 86 -1.23 -26.14 23.48
C GLN A 86 -1.26 -24.79 22.73
N LEU A 87 -1.65 -23.71 23.43
CA LEU A 87 -1.68 -22.37 22.85
C LEU A 87 -0.26 -21.87 22.55
N GLU A 88 0.68 -22.05 23.49
CA GLU A 88 2.10 -21.70 23.31
C GLU A 88 2.72 -22.44 22.11
N ASP A 89 2.49 -23.76 22.02
CA ASP A 89 2.99 -24.56 20.91
C ASP A 89 2.40 -24.10 19.56
N ARG A 90 1.11 -23.78 19.53
CA ARG A 90 0.45 -23.25 18.33
C ARG A 90 0.98 -21.86 17.94
N VAL A 91 1.19 -20.98 18.90
CA VAL A 91 1.79 -19.64 18.67
C VAL A 91 3.20 -19.83 18.10
N ARG A 92 4.01 -20.70 18.70
CA ARG A 92 5.37 -20.99 18.26
C ARG A 92 5.38 -21.53 16.84
N GLN A 93 4.52 -22.46 16.51
CA GLN A 93 4.42 -23.03 15.17
C GLN A 93 4.03 -21.97 14.13
N ARG A 94 2.98 -21.16 14.44
CA ARG A 94 2.54 -20.08 13.54
C ARG A 94 3.59 -19.01 13.34
N THR A 95 4.37 -18.70 14.37
CA THR A 95 5.47 -17.74 14.27
C THR A 95 6.56 -18.24 13.32
N LEU A 96 6.92 -19.51 13.42
CA LEU A 96 7.89 -20.14 12.52
C LEU A 96 7.38 -20.21 11.07
N GLU A 97 6.11 -20.60 10.86
CA GLU A 97 5.49 -20.61 9.52
C GLU A 97 5.52 -19.21 8.89
N LEU A 98 5.16 -18.19 9.67
CA LEU A 98 5.15 -16.78 9.21
C LEU A 98 6.57 -16.31 8.86
N GLN A 99 7.55 -16.64 9.72
CA GLN A 99 8.95 -16.28 9.49
C GLN A 99 9.49 -16.89 8.21
N ASN A 100 9.26 -18.18 7.99
CA ASN A 100 9.66 -18.88 6.78
C ASN A 100 9.00 -18.27 5.52
N ALA A 101 7.71 -17.94 5.60
CA ALA A 101 7.00 -17.29 4.51
C ALA A 101 7.55 -15.89 4.20
N MET A 102 7.90 -15.11 5.22
CA MET A 102 8.54 -13.80 5.05
C MET A 102 9.93 -13.91 4.41
N GLU A 103 10.76 -14.91 4.83
CA GLU A 103 12.07 -15.15 4.24
C GLU A 103 11.96 -15.54 2.76
N GLU A 104 11.01 -16.42 2.42
CA GLU A 104 10.77 -16.83 1.04
C GLU A 104 10.29 -15.65 0.17
N LEU A 105 9.34 -14.83 0.66
CA LEU A 105 8.90 -13.61 -0.02
C LEU A 105 10.07 -12.63 -0.24
N SER A 106 10.93 -12.46 0.77
CA SER A 106 12.13 -11.64 0.66
C SER A 106 13.10 -12.18 -0.40
N ARG A 107 13.30 -13.50 -0.44
CA ARG A 107 14.16 -14.17 -1.42
C ARG A 107 13.65 -13.98 -2.85
N VAL A 108 12.36 -14.23 -3.07
CA VAL A 108 11.71 -14.04 -4.38
C VAL A 108 11.77 -12.57 -4.81
N GLY A 109 11.49 -11.64 -3.91
CA GLY A 109 11.63 -10.20 -4.18
C GLY A 109 13.07 -9.82 -4.57
N LYS A 110 14.09 -10.38 -3.88
CA LYS A 110 15.51 -10.17 -4.23
C LYS A 110 15.86 -10.71 -5.61
N ALA A 111 15.44 -11.90 -5.94
CA ALA A 111 15.68 -12.51 -7.23
C ALA A 111 15.00 -11.72 -8.37
N LYS A 112 13.74 -11.29 -8.18
CA LYS A 112 12.99 -10.46 -9.15
C LYS A 112 13.74 -9.17 -9.50
N THR A 113 14.24 -8.45 -8.49
CA THR A 113 14.94 -7.17 -8.73
C THR A 113 16.32 -7.39 -9.39
N ALA A 114 17.08 -8.39 -8.92
CA ALA A 114 18.36 -8.72 -9.54
C ALA A 114 18.18 -9.11 -11.01
N PHE A 115 17.16 -9.89 -11.34
CA PHE A 115 16.79 -10.25 -12.70
C PHE A 115 16.48 -9.03 -13.57
N ILE A 116 15.61 -8.12 -13.07
CA ILE A 116 15.25 -6.88 -13.78
C ILE A 116 16.50 -6.00 -13.99
N SER A 117 17.33 -5.83 -12.96
CA SER A 117 18.55 -5.05 -13.04
C SER A 117 19.53 -5.62 -14.09
N ASN A 118 19.76 -6.93 -14.07
CA ASN A 118 20.65 -7.57 -15.02
C ASN A 118 20.15 -7.44 -16.48
N ILE A 119 18.87 -7.74 -16.72
CA ILE A 119 18.29 -7.57 -18.07
C ILE A 119 18.39 -6.11 -18.53
N SER A 120 18.14 -5.17 -17.63
CA SER A 120 18.22 -3.74 -17.97
C SER A 120 19.63 -3.31 -18.37
N HIS A 121 20.65 -3.84 -17.70
CA HIS A 121 22.04 -3.61 -18.08
C HIS A 121 22.36 -4.24 -19.45
N GLU A 122 21.92 -5.47 -19.69
CA GLU A 122 22.11 -6.16 -20.96
C GLU A 122 21.38 -5.49 -22.13
N LEU A 123 20.23 -4.87 -21.89
CA LEU A 123 19.48 -4.10 -22.90
C LEU A 123 20.07 -2.70 -23.13
N ARG A 124 20.64 -2.06 -22.10
CA ARG A 124 21.21 -0.71 -22.21
C ARG A 124 22.43 -0.67 -23.11
N THR A 125 23.28 -1.68 -23.05
CA THR A 125 24.51 -1.75 -23.86
C THR A 125 24.24 -1.69 -25.37
N PRO A 126 23.43 -2.58 -26.00
CA PRO A 126 23.12 -2.49 -27.41
C PRO A 126 22.37 -1.19 -27.78
N LEU A 127 21.52 -0.71 -26.86
CA LEU A 127 20.78 0.53 -27.06
C LEU A 127 21.71 1.75 -27.11
N THR A 128 22.74 1.78 -26.27
CA THR A 128 23.78 2.84 -26.30
C THR A 128 24.50 2.84 -27.62
N HIS A 129 24.82 1.69 -28.19
CA HIS A 129 25.42 1.62 -29.54
C HIS A 129 24.49 2.18 -30.61
N LEU A 130 23.21 1.79 -30.62
CA LEU A 130 22.21 2.34 -31.55
C LEU A 130 22.12 3.87 -31.44
N LYS A 131 22.03 4.39 -30.19
CA LYS A 131 21.97 5.83 -29.94
C LYS A 131 23.26 6.58 -30.30
N GLY A 132 24.39 5.90 -30.34
CA GLY A 132 25.64 6.48 -30.82
C GLY A 132 25.68 6.62 -32.33
N TYR A 133 25.22 5.61 -33.08
CA TYR A 133 25.28 5.62 -34.54
C TYR A 133 24.15 6.40 -35.21
N LEU A 134 22.92 6.34 -34.66
CA LEU A 134 21.77 6.98 -35.30
C LEU A 134 21.92 8.50 -35.50
N PRO A 135 22.41 9.29 -34.52
CA PRO A 135 22.68 10.71 -34.76
C PRO A 135 23.77 10.97 -35.78
N LEU A 136 24.87 10.19 -35.76
CA LEU A 136 25.96 10.32 -36.77
C LEU A 136 25.47 10.09 -38.17
N MET A 137 24.55 9.14 -38.39
CA MET A 137 23.93 8.92 -39.69
C MET A 137 22.99 10.07 -40.06
N LEU A 138 22.20 10.60 -39.08
CA LEU A 138 21.31 11.73 -39.34
C LEU A 138 22.04 13.04 -39.65
N GLU A 139 23.25 13.23 -39.08
CA GLU A 139 24.15 14.34 -39.34
C GLU A 139 24.99 14.14 -40.60
N GLU A 140 24.77 13.04 -41.31
CA GLU A 140 25.51 12.65 -42.52
C GLU A 140 27.03 12.47 -42.32
N ALA A 141 27.48 12.31 -41.07
CA ALA A 141 28.91 12.11 -40.74
C ALA A 141 29.46 10.77 -41.27
N LEU A 142 28.60 9.81 -41.59
CA LEU A 142 28.95 8.50 -42.17
C LEU A 142 28.62 8.37 -43.65
N GLY A 143 28.28 9.46 -44.31
CA GLY A 143 27.89 9.52 -45.71
C GLY A 143 26.51 10.15 -45.91
N SER A 144 26.22 10.61 -47.12
CA SER A 144 24.92 11.22 -47.45
C SER A 144 23.78 10.21 -47.41
N ILE A 145 22.62 10.66 -46.97
CA ILE A 145 21.39 9.86 -46.84
C ILE A 145 20.24 10.46 -47.63
N SER A 146 19.33 9.63 -48.12
CA SER A 146 18.09 10.08 -48.74
C SER A 146 17.07 10.55 -47.72
N GLU A 147 16.06 11.34 -48.14
CA GLU A 147 14.97 11.77 -47.25
C GLU A 147 14.17 10.58 -46.66
N ASP A 148 14.02 9.50 -47.44
CA ASP A 148 13.38 8.28 -46.93
C ASP A 148 14.23 7.61 -45.86
N GLN A 149 15.55 7.55 -46.06
CA GLN A 149 16.47 7.03 -45.02
C GLN A 149 16.48 7.92 -43.78
N LYS A 150 16.45 9.24 -43.93
CA LYS A 150 16.37 10.19 -42.85
C LYS A 150 15.10 9.98 -42.01
N SER A 151 13.96 9.85 -42.69
CA SER A 151 12.68 9.56 -42.03
C SER A 151 12.71 8.24 -41.22
N ALA A 152 13.32 7.19 -41.82
CA ALA A 152 13.49 5.91 -41.13
C ALA A 152 14.42 6.00 -39.92
N LEU A 153 15.54 6.72 -40.02
CA LEU A 153 16.50 6.93 -38.95
C LEU A 153 15.88 7.73 -37.76
N VAL A 154 15.08 8.75 -38.06
CA VAL A 154 14.33 9.51 -37.06
C VAL A 154 13.34 8.59 -36.30
N ALA A 155 12.62 7.72 -37.03
CA ALA A 155 11.72 6.74 -36.41
C ALA A 155 12.47 5.75 -35.52
N MET A 156 13.66 5.27 -35.95
CA MET A 156 14.53 4.39 -35.15
C MET A 156 15.06 5.08 -33.90
N LEU A 157 15.50 6.35 -34.02
CA LEU A 157 15.98 7.13 -32.87
C LEU A 157 14.85 7.33 -31.80
N ASN A 158 13.65 7.65 -32.25
CA ASN A 158 12.48 7.78 -31.40
C ASN A 158 12.11 6.45 -30.69
N ALA A 159 12.19 5.34 -31.42
CA ALA A 159 11.97 4.01 -30.86
C ALA A 159 13.05 3.65 -29.84
N SER A 160 14.32 3.95 -30.10
CA SER A 160 15.44 3.77 -29.16
C SER A 160 15.26 4.58 -27.88
N ASN A 161 14.93 5.87 -27.97
CA ASN A 161 14.69 6.74 -26.83
C ASN A 161 13.51 6.23 -25.98
N ARG A 162 12.47 5.72 -26.64
CA ARG A 162 11.33 5.12 -25.94
C ARG A 162 11.72 3.84 -25.19
N LEU A 163 12.53 2.98 -25.80
CA LEU A 163 12.99 1.74 -25.17
C LEU A 163 13.86 2.04 -23.93
N GLU A 164 14.75 3.03 -24.01
CA GLU A 164 15.54 3.49 -22.88
C GLU A 164 14.66 3.93 -21.71
N LYS A 165 13.66 4.79 -21.97
CA LYS A 165 12.70 5.22 -20.94
C LYS A 165 12.00 4.01 -20.30
N LEU A 166 11.58 3.02 -21.09
CA LEU A 166 10.93 1.82 -20.56
C LEU A 166 11.84 1.01 -19.64
N ILE A 167 13.12 0.89 -19.98
CA ILE A 167 14.13 0.19 -19.17
C ILE A 167 14.33 0.96 -17.86
N ASP A 168 14.45 2.28 -17.90
CA ASP A 168 14.66 3.11 -16.72
C ASP A 168 13.43 3.09 -15.79
N ASP A 169 12.22 3.17 -16.32
CA ASP A 169 10.96 3.04 -15.56
C ASP A 169 10.84 1.66 -14.90
N LEU A 170 11.24 0.59 -15.61
CA LEU A 170 11.22 -0.78 -15.06
C LEU A 170 12.22 -0.96 -13.92
N ILE A 171 13.44 -0.39 -14.04
CA ILE A 171 14.45 -0.40 -12.98
C ILE A 171 13.93 0.38 -11.75
N LEU A 172 13.37 1.56 -11.98
CA LEU A 172 12.83 2.38 -10.91
C LEU A 172 11.71 1.64 -10.17
N PHE A 173 10.77 1.03 -10.90
CA PHE A 173 9.70 0.21 -10.35
C PHE A 173 10.22 -0.96 -9.50
N ALA A 174 11.19 -1.71 -10.02
CA ALA A 174 11.77 -2.86 -9.32
C ALA A 174 12.50 -2.47 -8.03
N ASN A 175 13.13 -1.30 -8.00
CA ASN A 175 13.84 -0.80 -6.82
C ASN A 175 12.88 -0.25 -5.75
N MET A 176 11.78 0.38 -6.15
CA MET A 176 10.80 0.94 -5.21
C MET A 176 9.94 -0.12 -4.54
N ASP A 177 9.57 -1.19 -5.26
CA ASP A 177 8.79 -2.33 -4.74
C ASP A 177 9.42 -2.99 -3.49
N ARG A 178 10.67 -2.70 -3.21
CA ARG A 178 11.45 -3.22 -2.05
C ARG A 178 11.54 -2.28 -0.86
N GLY A 179 11.09 -1.05 -0.96
CA GLY A 179 11.46 -0.02 0.01
C GLY A 179 12.98 0.26 0.05
N VAL A 180 13.74 -0.22 -0.96
CA VAL A 180 15.21 -0.05 -1.04
C VAL A 180 15.58 1.33 -1.57
N THR A 181 14.65 2.02 -2.19
CA THR A 181 14.94 3.37 -2.68
C THR A 181 14.96 4.31 -1.49
N SER A 182 16.16 4.56 -0.97
CA SER A 182 16.37 5.61 0.02
C SER A 182 15.95 6.95 -0.58
N ILE A 183 14.93 7.57 0.01
CA ILE A 183 14.53 8.92 -0.33
C ILE A 183 15.46 9.89 0.38
N LEU A 184 16.11 10.73 -0.38
CA LEU A 184 17.03 11.75 0.17
C LEU A 184 16.25 13.05 0.40
N ILE A 185 15.54 13.14 1.52
CA ILE A 185 14.78 14.32 1.90
C ILE A 185 15.74 15.49 2.20
N LYS A 186 15.57 16.58 1.47
CA LYS A 186 16.28 17.86 1.65
C LYS A 186 15.28 19.01 1.56
N THR A 187 15.72 20.18 1.98
CA THR A 187 14.98 21.43 1.72
C THR A 187 15.09 21.78 0.24
N VAL A 188 13.95 21.91 -0.43
CA VAL A 188 13.81 22.17 -1.87
C VAL A 188 12.94 23.40 -2.09
N ASN A 189 13.33 24.28 -2.99
CA ASN A 189 12.49 25.37 -3.46
C ASN A 189 11.48 24.83 -4.49
N VAL A 190 10.20 24.97 -4.20
CA VAL A 190 9.13 24.44 -5.06
C VAL A 190 9.12 25.10 -6.43
N ARG A 191 9.37 26.43 -6.47
CA ARG A 191 9.40 27.20 -7.72
C ARG A 191 10.49 26.70 -8.67
N ASP A 192 11.70 26.52 -8.17
CA ASP A 192 12.84 26.07 -8.99
C ASP A 192 12.57 24.69 -9.59
N LEU A 193 12.01 23.79 -8.79
CA LEU A 193 11.63 22.45 -9.20
C LEU A 193 10.55 22.46 -10.29
N CYS A 194 9.56 23.34 -10.19
CA CYS A 194 8.52 23.50 -11.21
C CYS A 194 9.08 24.11 -12.51
N ILE A 195 9.97 25.08 -12.41
CA ILE A 195 10.63 25.73 -13.57
C ILE A 195 11.49 24.71 -14.32
N ASP A 196 12.28 23.90 -13.61
CA ASP A 196 13.12 22.88 -14.23
C ASP A 196 12.27 21.82 -14.96
N ALA A 197 11.22 21.32 -14.33
CA ALA A 197 10.31 20.36 -14.96
C ALA A 197 9.63 20.93 -16.21
N LEU A 198 9.20 22.20 -16.14
CA LEU A 198 8.56 22.89 -17.26
C LEU A 198 9.49 23.09 -18.43
N SER A 199 10.75 23.53 -18.20
CA SER A 199 11.74 23.79 -19.24
C SER A 199 11.96 22.59 -20.14
N GLN A 200 11.93 21.38 -19.56
CA GLN A 200 12.12 20.12 -20.29
C GLN A 200 10.89 19.69 -21.10
N MET A 201 9.71 20.24 -20.81
CA MET A 201 8.46 19.88 -21.47
C MET A 201 7.98 20.90 -22.52
N GLN A 202 8.55 22.11 -22.56
CA GLN A 202 8.12 23.19 -23.45
C GLN A 202 8.21 22.79 -24.94
N SER A 203 9.28 22.13 -25.39
CA SER A 203 9.42 21.72 -26.78
C SER A 203 8.32 20.74 -27.19
N LYS A 204 8.08 19.71 -26.38
CA LYS A 204 7.04 18.70 -26.62
C LYS A 204 5.63 19.31 -26.66
N ALA A 205 5.35 20.26 -25.79
CA ALA A 205 4.06 20.95 -25.75
C ALA A 205 3.88 21.81 -26.99
N LYS A 206 4.91 22.55 -27.42
CA LYS A 206 4.90 23.40 -28.63
C LYS A 206 4.68 22.56 -29.91
N GLU A 207 5.37 21.41 -30.02
CA GLU A 207 5.18 20.48 -31.15
C GLU A 207 3.74 19.97 -31.28
N LYS A 208 3.02 19.90 -30.16
CA LYS A 208 1.61 19.46 -30.12
C LYS A 208 0.62 20.64 -30.06
N GLU A 209 1.08 21.86 -30.19
CA GLU A 209 0.27 23.11 -30.12
C GLU A 209 -0.47 23.26 -28.79
N ILE A 210 0.13 22.78 -27.68
CA ILE A 210 -0.43 22.87 -26.34
C ILE A 210 0.18 24.06 -25.59
N THR A 211 -0.65 24.87 -24.96
CA THR A 211 -0.21 25.97 -24.11
C THR A 211 0.01 25.48 -22.68
N ILE A 212 1.24 25.60 -22.15
CA ILE A 212 1.50 25.37 -20.72
C ILE A 212 1.63 26.71 -20.03
N SER A 213 0.90 26.89 -18.96
CA SER A 213 0.98 28.06 -18.05
C SER A 213 1.39 27.62 -16.65
N VAL A 214 1.95 28.55 -15.90
CA VAL A 214 2.33 28.32 -14.50
C VAL A 214 1.46 29.14 -13.58
N LYS A 215 1.11 28.58 -12.41
CA LYS A 215 0.33 29.25 -11.38
C LYS A 215 0.96 28.99 -10.02
N TYR A 216 1.62 30.00 -9.47
CA TYR A 216 2.21 29.93 -8.14
C TYR A 216 2.22 31.33 -7.48
N PRO A 217 2.27 31.40 -6.15
CA PRO A 217 2.42 32.67 -5.42
C PRO A 217 3.77 33.33 -5.69
N ASP A 218 3.87 34.62 -5.44
CA ASP A 218 5.12 35.36 -5.63
C ASP A 218 6.20 34.96 -4.62
N ASP A 219 5.79 34.51 -3.44
CA ASP A 219 6.70 34.07 -2.37
C ASP A 219 7.38 32.74 -2.70
N SER A 220 8.64 32.66 -2.30
CA SER A 220 9.43 31.42 -2.40
C SER A 220 9.02 30.47 -1.27
N ILE A 221 8.51 29.29 -1.62
CA ILE A 221 8.13 28.25 -0.67
C ILE A 221 9.18 27.14 -0.67
N LEU A 222 9.67 26.80 0.53
CA LEU A 222 10.58 25.69 0.76
C LEU A 222 9.79 24.48 1.30
N MET A 223 10.09 23.28 0.81
CA MET A 223 9.49 22.03 1.24
C MET A 223 10.54 20.96 1.51
N PHE A 224 10.17 19.93 2.26
CA PHE A 224 10.98 18.74 2.47
C PHE A 224 10.68 17.71 1.38
N ALA A 225 11.67 17.44 0.52
CA ALA A 225 11.50 16.49 -0.59
C ALA A 225 12.84 15.94 -1.10
N ASP A 226 12.77 14.81 -1.81
CA ASP A 226 13.83 14.38 -2.70
C ASP A 226 13.66 15.11 -4.04
N TYR A 227 14.55 16.03 -4.34
CA TYR A 227 14.50 16.85 -5.54
C TYR A 227 14.39 16.02 -6.83
N GLN A 228 15.22 15.00 -6.97
CA GLN A 228 15.26 14.20 -8.21
C GLN A 228 13.97 13.40 -8.40
N LYS A 229 13.45 12.83 -7.31
CA LYS A 229 12.22 12.03 -7.35
C LYS A 229 10.99 12.89 -7.63
N ILE A 230 10.85 14.03 -6.94
CA ILE A 230 9.70 14.92 -7.17
C ILE A 230 9.79 15.62 -8.52
N SER A 231 11.00 16.01 -8.99
CA SER A 231 11.19 16.50 -10.36
C SER A 231 10.74 15.46 -11.40
N TRP A 232 11.07 14.18 -11.19
CA TRP A 232 10.60 13.09 -12.05
C TRP A 232 9.07 12.96 -12.00
N VAL A 233 8.45 13.02 -10.81
CA VAL A 233 6.97 12.99 -10.66
C VAL A 233 6.30 14.10 -11.46
N ILE A 234 6.75 15.34 -11.30
CA ILE A 234 6.16 16.48 -12.02
C ILE A 234 6.30 16.31 -13.54
N ARG A 235 7.46 15.86 -14.01
CA ARG A 235 7.68 15.59 -15.43
C ARG A 235 6.75 14.50 -15.96
N GLU A 236 6.56 13.41 -15.23
CA GLU A 236 5.67 12.32 -15.63
C GLU A 236 4.21 12.78 -15.70
N LEU A 237 3.76 13.60 -14.73
CA LEU A 237 2.43 14.20 -14.76
C LEU A 237 2.27 15.17 -15.94
N LEU A 238 3.25 16.01 -16.22
CA LEU A 238 3.24 16.90 -17.39
C LEU A 238 3.27 16.11 -18.71
N GLU A 239 4.05 15.05 -18.79
CA GLU A 239 4.13 14.20 -19.99
C GLU A 239 2.79 13.51 -20.28
N ASN A 240 2.11 13.03 -19.22
CA ASN A 240 0.76 12.49 -19.32
C ASN A 240 -0.25 13.57 -19.74
N ALA A 241 -0.20 14.76 -19.15
CA ALA A 241 -1.05 15.88 -19.53
C ALA A 241 -0.88 16.24 -21.01
N ILE A 242 0.38 16.36 -21.50
CA ILE A 242 0.65 16.63 -22.92
C ILE A 242 0.15 15.47 -23.81
N LYS A 243 0.34 14.24 -23.38
CA LYS A 243 -0.07 13.06 -24.12
C LYS A 243 -1.57 13.02 -24.36
N PHE A 244 -2.38 13.29 -23.34
CA PHE A 244 -3.83 13.13 -23.33
C PHE A 244 -4.62 14.40 -23.62
N THR A 245 -3.95 15.54 -23.82
CA THR A 245 -4.57 16.79 -24.26
C THR A 245 -4.44 16.93 -25.79
N ASP A 246 -5.50 17.27 -26.46
CA ASP A 246 -5.47 17.52 -27.91
C ASP A 246 -4.82 18.87 -28.26
N ALA A 247 -4.46 19.08 -29.53
CA ALA A 247 -3.91 20.32 -30.04
C ALA A 247 -4.85 21.52 -29.70
N GLY A 248 -4.27 22.66 -29.34
CA GLY A 248 -4.99 23.84 -28.87
C GLY A 248 -5.43 23.78 -27.41
N GLY A 249 -5.18 22.66 -26.71
CA GLY A 249 -5.50 22.51 -25.30
C GLY A 249 -4.55 23.26 -24.37
N ARG A 250 -4.86 23.22 -23.06
CA ARG A 250 -4.12 23.95 -22.03
C ARG A 250 -3.73 23.05 -20.87
N ILE A 251 -2.52 23.29 -20.37
CA ILE A 251 -1.98 22.64 -19.16
C ILE A 251 -1.58 23.74 -18.17
N VAL A 252 -1.87 23.53 -16.89
CA VAL A 252 -1.46 24.41 -15.80
C VAL A 252 -0.63 23.60 -14.82
N LEU A 253 0.64 23.94 -14.66
CA LEU A 253 1.48 23.48 -13.54
C LEU A 253 1.42 24.54 -12.45
N GLY A 254 1.20 24.17 -11.21
CA GLY A 254 1.17 25.14 -10.14
C GLY A 254 1.41 24.53 -8.76
N PHE A 255 1.58 25.44 -7.79
CA PHE A 255 1.58 25.08 -6.37
C PHE A 255 0.89 26.16 -5.55
N ILE A 256 0.28 25.74 -4.44
CA ILE A 256 -0.39 26.61 -3.48
C ILE A 256 -0.02 26.18 -2.05
N PRO A 257 0.20 27.13 -1.12
CA PRO A 257 0.37 26.78 0.29
C PRO A 257 -0.94 26.29 0.89
N GLU A 258 -0.87 25.20 1.69
CA GLU A 258 -2.00 24.63 2.43
C GLU A 258 -1.60 24.35 3.89
N GLY A 259 -1.71 25.35 4.76
CA GLY A 259 -1.29 25.23 6.15
C GLY A 259 0.19 24.86 6.27
N ALA A 260 0.51 23.74 6.92
CA ALA A 260 1.89 23.26 7.08
C ALA A 260 2.44 22.49 5.86
N SER A 261 1.72 22.50 4.73
CA SER A 261 2.08 21.77 3.51
C SER A 261 2.00 22.68 2.29
N VAL A 262 2.56 22.22 1.19
CA VAL A 262 2.41 22.83 -0.12
C VAL A 262 1.77 21.80 -1.06
N ARG A 263 0.67 22.17 -1.71
CA ARG A 263 0.02 21.36 -2.74
C ARG A 263 0.62 21.71 -4.10
N ILE A 264 1.17 20.72 -4.79
CA ILE A 264 1.63 20.82 -6.17
C ILE A 264 0.59 20.14 -7.06
N PHE A 265 0.26 20.75 -8.19
CA PHE A 265 -0.77 20.21 -9.11
C PHE A 265 -0.41 20.41 -10.57
N VAL A 266 -0.84 19.45 -11.39
CA VAL A 266 -0.85 19.53 -12.86
C VAL A 266 -2.31 19.37 -13.30
N ARG A 267 -2.84 20.38 -13.98
CA ARG A 267 -4.19 20.37 -14.56
C ARG A 267 -4.11 20.41 -16.07
N ASP A 268 -4.86 19.57 -16.73
CA ASP A 268 -5.02 19.53 -18.18
C ASP A 268 -6.48 19.73 -18.63
N THR A 269 -6.67 20.04 -19.90
CA THR A 269 -7.99 20.11 -20.56
C THR A 269 -8.16 18.95 -21.53
N GLY A 270 -7.59 17.80 -21.23
CA GLY A 270 -7.60 16.61 -22.08
C GLY A 270 -8.88 15.80 -21.99
N ILE A 271 -8.77 14.53 -22.38
CA ILE A 271 -9.91 13.61 -22.47
C ILE A 271 -10.56 13.30 -21.11
N GLY A 272 -9.88 13.58 -19.99
CA GLY A 272 -10.33 13.21 -18.66
C GLY A 272 -10.40 11.71 -18.41
N ILE A 273 -10.74 11.33 -17.18
CA ILE A 273 -10.83 9.95 -16.69
C ILE A 273 -12.23 9.72 -16.14
N PRO A 274 -12.92 8.62 -16.52
CA PRO A 274 -14.16 8.22 -15.88
C PRO A 274 -13.98 8.00 -14.38
N HIS A 275 -14.94 8.44 -13.56
CA HIS A 275 -14.82 8.42 -12.09
C HIS A 275 -14.62 7.02 -11.52
N ASP A 276 -15.28 6.03 -12.08
CA ASP A 276 -15.19 4.60 -11.73
C ASP A 276 -13.84 3.98 -12.07
N ARG A 277 -13.02 4.63 -12.92
CA ARG A 277 -11.72 4.13 -13.37
C ARG A 277 -10.51 4.89 -12.81
N ILE A 278 -10.72 5.86 -11.92
CA ILE A 278 -9.63 6.67 -11.33
C ILE A 278 -8.61 5.80 -10.56
N GLN A 279 -9.06 4.75 -9.88
CA GLN A 279 -8.16 3.87 -9.14
C GLN A 279 -7.28 3.02 -10.07
N GLU A 280 -7.82 2.61 -11.22
CA GLU A 280 -7.14 1.75 -12.18
C GLU A 280 -5.92 2.41 -12.84
N VAL A 281 -5.89 3.76 -12.95
CA VAL A 281 -4.77 4.48 -13.60
C VAL A 281 -3.46 4.36 -12.85
N PHE A 282 -3.50 3.97 -11.56
CA PHE A 282 -2.33 3.74 -10.73
C PHE A 282 -1.88 2.28 -10.68
N GLU A 283 -2.63 1.36 -11.31
CA GLU A 283 -2.23 -0.05 -11.39
C GLU A 283 -1.06 -0.22 -12.36
N PRO A 284 0.01 -0.92 -11.96
CA PRO A 284 1.14 -1.17 -12.84
C PRO A 284 0.71 -1.95 -14.09
N PHE A 285 1.23 -1.55 -15.25
CA PHE A 285 0.96 -2.16 -16.56
C PHE A 285 -0.50 -2.04 -17.03
N HIS A 286 -1.32 -1.26 -16.34
CA HIS A 286 -2.70 -1.01 -16.72
C HIS A 286 -2.84 0.21 -17.63
N GLN A 287 -3.77 0.13 -18.61
CA GLN A 287 -4.14 1.22 -19.52
C GLN A 287 -5.65 1.22 -19.69
N LEU A 288 -6.28 2.38 -19.59
CA LEU A 288 -7.74 2.51 -19.60
C LEU A 288 -8.40 2.06 -20.91
N ASP A 289 -7.69 1.99 -22.05
CA ASP A 289 -8.24 1.59 -23.33
C ASP A 289 -7.31 0.69 -24.14
N GLY A 290 -7.71 -0.57 -24.29
CA GLY A 290 -7.06 -1.55 -25.19
C GLY A 290 -7.51 -1.54 -26.65
N SER A 291 -8.64 -0.87 -26.99
CA SER A 291 -9.32 -1.13 -28.27
C SER A 291 -9.46 0.04 -29.25
N SER A 292 -9.39 1.31 -28.86
CA SER A 292 -9.65 2.43 -29.77
C SER A 292 -8.56 3.48 -29.86
N THR A 293 -7.54 3.48 -29.00
CA THR A 293 -6.51 4.50 -28.98
C THR A 293 -5.11 3.95 -29.26
N ARG A 294 -4.89 3.34 -30.42
CA ARG A 294 -3.53 3.12 -30.96
C ARG A 294 -2.68 4.41 -31.01
N LYS A 295 -3.29 5.57 -30.73
CA LYS A 295 -2.62 6.89 -30.66
C LYS A 295 -1.74 7.07 -29.43
N PHE A 296 -2.03 6.41 -28.28
CA PHE A 296 -1.37 6.73 -27.00
C PHE A 296 -0.59 5.52 -26.46
N LYS A 297 0.57 5.23 -27.06
CA LYS A 297 1.44 4.12 -26.64
C LYS A 297 2.19 4.43 -25.34
N GLY A 298 2.02 3.59 -24.29
CA GLY A 298 2.80 3.60 -23.03
C GLY A 298 2.87 2.19 -22.47
N VAL A 299 3.58 1.96 -21.36
CA VAL A 299 3.62 0.66 -20.66
C VAL A 299 2.72 0.63 -19.44
N GLY A 300 2.21 1.78 -19.00
CA GLY A 300 1.35 1.86 -17.81
C GLY A 300 2.12 1.79 -16.50
N LEU A 301 3.39 2.21 -16.47
CA LEU A 301 4.20 2.26 -15.26
C LEU A 301 4.29 3.66 -14.64
N GLY A 302 4.14 4.72 -15.42
CA GLY A 302 4.41 6.09 -14.97
C GLY A 302 3.60 6.51 -13.77
N LEU A 303 2.26 6.39 -13.80
CA LEU A 303 1.40 6.77 -12.68
C LEU A 303 1.55 5.84 -11.46
N ALA A 304 1.83 4.56 -11.68
CA ALA A 304 2.15 3.63 -10.59
C ALA A 304 3.41 4.07 -9.84
N LEU A 305 4.45 4.49 -10.56
CA LEU A 305 5.68 5.04 -9.99
C LEU A 305 5.46 6.39 -9.31
N VAL A 306 4.64 7.27 -9.90
CA VAL A 306 4.23 8.54 -9.27
C VAL A 306 3.64 8.25 -7.90
N LYS A 307 2.67 7.32 -7.81
CA LYS A 307 2.06 6.94 -6.54
C LYS A 307 3.11 6.41 -5.56
N GLN A 308 3.95 5.47 -5.95
CA GLN A 308 4.98 4.90 -5.07
C GLN A 308 5.96 5.97 -4.55
N ILE A 309 6.38 6.92 -5.39
CA ILE A 309 7.28 8.01 -4.97
C ILE A 309 6.59 8.93 -3.96
N ILE A 310 5.33 9.28 -4.19
CA ILE A 310 4.57 10.14 -3.29
C ILE A 310 4.25 9.41 -1.97
N ASP A 311 3.85 8.15 -2.01
CA ASP A 311 3.65 7.31 -0.81
C ASP A 311 4.94 7.23 0.02
N ALA A 312 6.09 7.12 -0.62
CA ALA A 312 7.39 7.11 0.05
C ALA A 312 7.78 8.48 0.65
N HIS A 313 7.17 9.58 0.20
CA HIS A 313 7.25 10.92 0.85
C HIS A 313 6.17 11.11 1.93
N GLU A 314 5.52 10.04 2.39
CA GLU A 314 4.43 10.06 3.38
C GLU A 314 3.23 10.92 2.95
N SER A 315 2.92 10.92 1.65
CA SER A 315 1.83 11.69 1.05
C SER A 315 0.98 10.81 0.13
N THR A 316 -0.09 11.39 -0.43
CA THR A 316 -1.00 10.72 -1.37
C THR A 316 -1.15 11.54 -2.64
N VAL A 317 -1.44 10.86 -3.75
CA VAL A 317 -1.80 11.52 -5.01
C VAL A 317 -3.32 11.63 -5.09
N ASP A 318 -3.81 12.86 -5.21
CA ASP A 318 -5.23 13.17 -5.43
C ASP A 318 -5.49 13.37 -6.93
N VAL A 319 -6.63 12.87 -7.41
CA VAL A 319 -7.07 13.02 -8.80
C VAL A 319 -8.50 13.55 -8.83
N ASP A 320 -8.66 14.71 -9.45
CA ASP A 320 -9.98 15.26 -9.80
C ASP A 320 -10.11 15.28 -11.33
N SER A 321 -11.02 14.47 -11.86
CA SER A 321 -11.15 14.29 -13.30
C SER A 321 -12.58 14.06 -13.72
N LEU A 322 -12.93 14.64 -14.85
CA LEU A 322 -14.22 14.44 -15.52
C LEU A 322 -14.00 14.13 -16.99
N GLN A 323 -14.53 13.03 -17.46
CA GLN A 323 -14.42 12.61 -18.85
C GLN A 323 -14.87 13.73 -19.80
N GLY A 324 -14.05 14.07 -20.79
CA GLY A 324 -14.26 15.14 -21.74
C GLY A 324 -13.96 16.55 -21.24
N LYS A 325 -13.52 16.74 -19.97
CA LYS A 325 -13.20 18.06 -19.40
C LYS A 325 -11.75 18.22 -18.93
N GLY A 326 -11.02 17.09 -18.84
CA GLY A 326 -9.64 17.06 -18.38
C GLY A 326 -9.46 16.51 -16.98
N SER A 327 -8.23 16.57 -16.48
CA SER A 327 -7.83 16.02 -15.20
C SER A 327 -6.97 17.00 -14.40
N THR A 328 -6.99 16.86 -13.08
CA THR A 328 -6.07 17.52 -12.16
C THR A 328 -5.45 16.46 -11.27
N PHE A 329 -4.15 16.26 -11.38
CA PHE A 329 -3.37 15.44 -10.48
C PHE A 329 -2.68 16.35 -9.48
N SER A 330 -2.75 16.05 -8.19
CA SER A 330 -2.12 16.85 -7.14
C SER A 330 -1.60 16.00 -6.00
N PHE A 331 -0.64 16.55 -5.24
CA PHE A 331 -0.10 15.94 -4.03
C PHE A 331 0.41 17.04 -3.08
N CYS A 332 0.46 16.72 -1.77
CA CYS A 332 0.88 17.65 -0.74
C CYS A 332 2.20 17.21 -0.11
N LEU A 333 3.16 18.12 0.06
CA LEU A 333 4.41 17.87 0.76
C LEU A 333 4.59 18.87 1.91
N LYS A 334 5.30 18.47 2.99
CA LYS A 334 5.55 19.32 4.15
C LYS A 334 6.35 20.56 3.78
N ALA A 335 5.85 21.75 4.11
CA ALA A 335 6.59 23.00 4.01
C ALA A 335 7.64 23.11 5.14
N VAL A 336 8.75 23.82 4.88
CA VAL A 336 9.81 24.03 5.87
C VAL A 336 9.37 25.02 6.95
N ASN A 337 8.65 26.08 6.55
CA ASN A 337 8.00 27.04 7.45
C ASN A 337 6.60 27.30 6.88
N PRO A 338 5.54 26.99 7.63
CA PRO A 338 4.18 27.28 7.22
C PRO A 338 3.84 28.77 7.30
#